data_dc446267c96e6b19d7e19d9779cc5ec5
#
_entry.id   dc446267c96e6b19d7e19d9779cc5ec5
#
_cell.length_a   1.000
_cell.length_b   1.000
_cell.length_c   1.000
_cell.angle_alpha   90.00
_cell.angle_beta   90.00
_cell.angle_gamma   90.00
#
_symmetry.space_group_name_H-M   'P 1'
#
loop_
_entity.id
_entity.type
_entity.pdbx_description
1 polymer ?
#
loop_
_entity_poly.entity_id
_entity_poly.type
_entity_poly.pdbx_seq_one_letter_code
_entity_poly.pdbx_strand_id
1 'polypeptide(L)'
;MSVDEVVAAVDAAGCELVEITGGEPLLQEEVYPLMDRLLASGRTVLLETGGHRPIDRVPQAVVKIVDIKCPASGEAAKNDWENLGRLSPHDEVKFVIQDRADYEFARDVIARYGLPGRAAAVLMSPVHGVLDPKTLSEWILADRLAVRLQLQLHKYIWSPTTRGV
;
A
#
# COMPACT_ATOMS: atom_id res chain seq x y z
N MET A 1 11.28 13.16 -14.41
CA MET A 1 11.24 12.27 -15.60
C MET A 1 9.91 12.48 -16.30
N SER A 2 9.88 12.50 -17.62
CA SER A 2 8.64 12.44 -18.40
C SER A 2 8.03 11.04 -18.36
N VAL A 3 6.76 10.90 -18.73
CA VAL A 3 6.11 9.58 -18.85
C VAL A 3 6.86 8.68 -19.82
N ASP A 4 7.36 9.24 -20.94
CA ASP A 4 8.13 8.49 -21.95
C ASP A 4 9.43 7.93 -21.38
N GLU A 5 10.16 8.71 -20.58
CA GLU A 5 11.41 8.28 -19.93
C GLU A 5 11.14 7.16 -18.91
N VAL A 6 10.03 7.26 -18.14
CA VAL A 6 9.67 6.21 -17.18
C VAL A 6 9.30 4.92 -17.91
N VAL A 7 8.46 5.00 -18.95
CA VAL A 7 8.07 3.82 -19.74
C VAL A 7 9.29 3.16 -20.37
N ALA A 8 10.21 3.94 -20.96
CA ALA A 8 11.45 3.41 -21.56
C ALA A 8 12.33 2.70 -20.50
N ALA A 9 12.42 3.23 -19.27
CA ALA A 9 13.16 2.59 -18.19
C ALA A 9 12.52 1.27 -17.76
N VAL A 10 11.18 1.22 -17.67
CA VAL A 10 10.44 -0.01 -17.37
C VAL A 10 10.61 -1.04 -18.47
N ASP A 11 10.58 -0.63 -19.75
CA ASP A 11 10.83 -1.51 -20.90
C ASP A 11 12.23 -2.10 -20.87
N ALA A 12 13.22 -1.29 -20.53
CA ALA A 12 14.62 -1.75 -20.41
C ALA A 12 14.81 -2.74 -19.24
N ALA A 13 14.02 -2.61 -18.16
CA ALA A 13 14.06 -3.54 -17.03
C ALA A 13 13.43 -4.91 -17.37
N GLY A 14 12.55 -4.99 -18.38
CA GLY A 14 11.92 -6.22 -18.83
C GLY A 14 10.96 -6.86 -17.82
N CYS A 15 10.48 -6.10 -16.82
CA CYS A 15 9.55 -6.60 -15.80
C CYS A 15 8.09 -6.44 -16.24
N GLU A 16 7.29 -7.50 -16.04
CA GLU A 16 5.85 -7.46 -16.31
C GLU A 16 5.06 -6.82 -15.17
N LEU A 17 5.58 -6.87 -13.94
CA LEU A 17 4.99 -6.27 -12.75
C LEU A 17 5.66 -4.93 -12.47
N VAL A 18 4.85 -3.87 -12.37
CA VAL A 18 5.32 -2.51 -12.09
C VAL A 18 4.56 -1.96 -10.89
N GLU A 19 5.27 -1.57 -9.85
CA GLU A 19 4.69 -0.86 -8.70
C GLU A 19 5.04 0.63 -8.77
N ILE A 20 4.01 1.47 -8.76
CA ILE A 20 4.13 2.93 -8.68
C ILE A 20 4.00 3.31 -7.22
N THR A 21 5.05 3.89 -6.66
CA THR A 21 5.15 4.27 -5.25
C THR A 21 6.05 5.50 -5.08
N GLY A 22 6.31 5.89 -3.83
CA GLY A 22 7.20 6.98 -3.45
C GLY A 22 6.47 8.29 -3.23
N GLY A 23 6.70 8.99 -2.11
CA GLY A 23 5.93 10.14 -1.67
C GLY A 23 4.42 9.87 -1.69
N GLU A 24 3.69 10.62 -2.51
CA GLU A 24 2.29 10.33 -2.86
C GLU A 24 2.13 10.45 -4.39
N PRO A 25 2.02 9.32 -5.10
CA PRO A 25 1.92 9.34 -6.57
C PRO A 25 0.72 10.14 -7.11
N LEU A 26 -0.42 10.09 -6.41
CA LEU A 26 -1.66 10.75 -6.83
C LEU A 26 -1.62 12.30 -6.73
N LEU A 27 -0.52 12.88 -6.25
CA LEU A 27 -0.26 14.32 -6.34
C LEU A 27 0.25 14.76 -7.72
N GLN A 28 0.70 13.81 -8.55
CA GLN A 28 1.27 14.08 -9.87
C GLN A 28 0.25 13.74 -10.96
N GLU A 29 -0.16 14.72 -11.77
CA GLU A 29 -1.14 14.48 -12.84
C GLU A 29 -0.63 13.47 -13.89
N GLU A 30 0.68 13.43 -14.14
CA GLU A 30 1.30 12.50 -15.07
C GLU A 30 1.24 11.03 -14.65
N VAL A 31 0.87 10.72 -13.38
CA VAL A 31 0.72 9.33 -12.92
C VAL A 31 -0.43 8.62 -13.64
N TYR A 32 -1.50 9.35 -13.97
CA TYR A 32 -2.66 8.76 -14.65
C TYR A 32 -2.33 8.28 -16.06
N PRO A 33 -1.79 9.13 -16.97
CA PRO A 33 -1.36 8.65 -18.29
C PRO A 33 -0.21 7.62 -18.21
N LEU A 34 0.63 7.64 -17.17
CA LEU A 34 1.62 6.60 -16.96
C LEU A 34 0.97 5.24 -16.71
N MET A 35 -0.02 5.17 -15.80
CA MET A 35 -0.76 3.93 -15.52
C MET A 35 -1.43 3.40 -16.80
N ASP A 36 -2.11 4.26 -17.55
CA ASP A 36 -2.78 3.86 -18.80
C ASP A 36 -1.80 3.27 -19.82
N ARG A 37 -0.62 3.86 -19.98
CA ARG A 37 0.40 3.37 -20.90
C ARG A 37 1.00 2.03 -20.47
N LEU A 38 1.27 1.86 -19.18
CA LEU A 38 1.79 0.61 -18.66
C LEU A 38 0.76 -0.52 -18.82
N LEU A 39 -0.51 -0.26 -18.54
CA LEU A 39 -1.60 -1.22 -18.77
C LEU A 39 -1.75 -1.56 -20.26
N ALA A 40 -1.72 -0.56 -21.16
CA ALA A 40 -1.82 -0.76 -22.59
C ALA A 40 -0.67 -1.61 -23.17
N SER A 41 0.50 -1.61 -22.50
CA SER A 41 1.64 -2.46 -22.87
C SER A 41 1.57 -3.88 -22.27
N GLY A 42 0.43 -4.25 -21.62
CA GLY A 42 0.18 -5.59 -21.08
C GLY A 42 0.79 -5.84 -19.71
N ARG A 43 1.27 -4.81 -19.02
CA ARG A 43 1.86 -4.96 -17.67
C ARG A 43 0.80 -5.03 -16.59
N THR A 44 1.11 -5.75 -15.52
CA THR A 44 0.39 -5.66 -14.24
C THR A 44 0.89 -4.43 -13.48
N VAL A 45 -0.01 -3.51 -13.16
CA VAL A 45 0.33 -2.25 -12.50
C VAL A 45 -0.23 -2.23 -11.09
N LEU A 46 0.63 -2.00 -10.10
CA LEU A 46 0.28 -1.73 -8.72
C LEU A 46 0.51 -0.25 -8.42
N LEU A 47 -0.33 0.33 -7.56
CA LEU A 47 -0.20 1.68 -7.05
C LEU A 47 -0.25 1.66 -5.52
N GLU A 48 0.87 1.98 -4.86
CA GLU A 48 0.87 2.22 -3.41
C GLU A 48 0.62 3.71 -3.15
N THR A 49 -0.48 4.02 -2.44
CA THR A 49 -0.87 5.39 -2.06
C THR A 49 -1.02 5.52 -0.56
N GLY A 50 -0.69 6.70 -0.02
CA GLY A 50 -0.85 7.03 1.39
C GLY A 50 -2.30 7.19 1.86
N GLY A 51 -3.29 6.95 1.01
CA GLY A 51 -4.70 6.90 1.37
C GLY A 51 -5.37 8.24 1.69
N HIS A 52 -4.66 9.36 1.55
CA HIS A 52 -5.18 10.71 1.82
C HIS A 52 -5.65 11.45 0.55
N ARG A 53 -5.50 10.83 -0.62
CA ARG A 53 -5.99 11.34 -1.91
C ARG A 53 -7.07 10.41 -2.44
N PRO A 54 -8.12 10.95 -3.11
CA PRO A 54 -9.15 10.13 -3.74
C PRO A 54 -8.56 9.18 -4.79
N ILE A 55 -9.02 7.92 -4.79
CA ILE A 55 -8.57 6.89 -5.73
C ILE A 55 -9.53 6.66 -6.90
N ASP A 56 -10.58 7.47 -7.02
CA ASP A 56 -11.65 7.35 -8.01
C ASP A 56 -11.16 7.52 -9.47
N ARG A 57 -10.08 8.27 -9.69
CA ARG A 57 -9.46 8.47 -11.00
C ARG A 57 -8.48 7.37 -11.41
N VAL A 58 -8.10 6.49 -10.47
CA VAL A 58 -7.16 5.40 -10.75
C VAL A 58 -7.85 4.37 -11.66
N PRO A 59 -7.23 3.95 -12.79
CA PRO A 59 -7.81 2.95 -13.67
C PRO A 59 -8.18 1.68 -12.90
N GLN A 60 -9.36 1.12 -13.22
CA GLN A 60 -9.87 -0.05 -12.48
C GLN A 60 -8.94 -1.28 -12.57
N ALA A 61 -8.18 -1.42 -13.65
CA ALA A 61 -7.24 -2.52 -13.83
C ALA A 61 -5.96 -2.40 -12.98
N VAL A 62 -5.71 -1.23 -12.38
CA VAL A 62 -4.59 -1.04 -11.44
C VAL A 62 -4.97 -1.61 -10.09
N VAL A 63 -4.09 -2.44 -9.52
CA VAL A 63 -4.22 -2.91 -8.14
C VAL A 63 -3.79 -1.79 -7.19
N LYS A 64 -4.71 -1.28 -6.40
CA LYS A 64 -4.41 -0.22 -5.43
C LYS A 64 -4.05 -0.82 -4.08
N ILE A 65 -2.91 -0.41 -3.53
CA ILE A 65 -2.49 -0.70 -2.16
C ILE A 65 -2.69 0.58 -1.36
N VAL A 66 -3.79 0.65 -0.60
CA VAL A 66 -4.17 1.86 0.16
C VAL A 66 -3.61 1.77 1.57
N ASP A 67 -2.59 2.58 1.87
CA ASP A 67 -1.94 2.64 3.18
C ASP A 67 -2.72 3.54 4.14
N ILE A 68 -3.50 2.94 5.02
CA ILE A 68 -4.25 3.64 6.08
C ILE A 68 -3.29 4.00 7.21
N LYS A 69 -3.10 5.29 7.42
CA LYS A 69 -2.18 5.82 8.42
C LYS A 69 -2.70 5.62 9.83
N CYS A 70 -1.89 4.94 10.64
CA CYS A 70 -2.17 4.70 12.05
C CYS A 70 -1.80 5.91 12.92
N PRO A 71 -2.32 6.01 14.15
CA PRO A 71 -2.13 7.17 15.03
C PRO A 71 -0.67 7.55 15.28
N ALA A 72 0.22 6.57 15.53
CA ALA A 72 1.64 6.83 15.80
C ALA A 72 2.39 7.48 14.62
N SER A 73 1.85 7.39 13.40
CA SER A 73 2.41 8.10 12.24
C SER A 73 2.22 9.63 12.31
N GLY A 74 1.29 10.13 13.15
CA GLY A 74 0.87 11.54 13.18
C GLY A 74 -0.01 11.96 12.00
N GLU A 75 -0.27 11.08 11.03
CA GLU A 75 -0.97 11.38 9.78
C GLU A 75 -2.40 10.79 9.72
N ALA A 76 -2.86 10.08 10.77
CA ALA A 76 -4.14 9.39 10.79
C ALA A 76 -5.35 10.29 10.49
N ALA A 77 -5.29 11.57 10.87
CA ALA A 77 -6.36 12.55 10.59
C ALA A 77 -6.53 12.88 9.09
N LYS A 78 -5.54 12.53 8.25
CA LYS A 78 -5.57 12.79 6.81
C LYS A 78 -6.16 11.64 6.00
N ASN A 79 -6.47 10.48 6.61
CA ASN A 79 -7.07 9.35 5.90
C ASN A 79 -8.38 9.77 5.21
N ASP A 80 -8.47 9.53 3.89
CA ASP A 80 -9.75 9.63 3.17
C ASP A 80 -10.51 8.31 3.28
N TRP A 81 -11.44 8.26 4.24
CA TRP A 81 -12.23 7.05 4.53
C TRP A 81 -13.14 6.63 3.38
N GLU A 82 -13.48 7.53 2.45
CA GLU A 82 -14.28 7.19 1.28
C GLU A 82 -13.53 6.23 0.35
N ASN A 83 -12.19 6.25 0.38
CA ASN A 83 -11.38 5.31 -0.40
C ASN A 83 -11.70 3.85 -0.07
N LEU A 84 -12.02 3.54 1.19
CA LEU A 84 -12.42 2.19 1.57
C LEU A 84 -13.75 1.75 0.94
N GLY A 85 -14.60 2.73 0.55
CA GLY A 85 -15.81 2.50 -0.22
C GLY A 85 -15.58 2.27 -1.71
N ARG A 86 -14.43 2.73 -2.24
CA ARG A 86 -14.05 2.68 -3.66
C ARG A 86 -13.17 1.48 -4.01
N LEU A 87 -12.81 0.64 -3.02
CA LEU A 87 -11.97 -0.54 -3.25
C LEU A 87 -12.64 -1.54 -4.19
N SER A 88 -11.84 -2.12 -5.06
CA SER A 88 -12.17 -3.28 -5.88
C SER A 88 -11.74 -4.58 -5.18
N PRO A 89 -12.31 -5.74 -5.53
CA PRO A 89 -11.94 -7.02 -4.90
C PRO A 89 -10.48 -7.45 -5.11
N HIS A 90 -9.73 -6.82 -6.01
CA HIS A 90 -8.30 -7.06 -6.25
C HIS A 90 -7.39 -6.04 -5.58
N ASP A 91 -7.95 -5.01 -4.93
CA ASP A 91 -7.16 -4.02 -4.18
C ASP A 91 -6.74 -4.55 -2.82
N GLU A 92 -5.73 -3.94 -2.23
CA GLU A 92 -5.21 -4.27 -0.91
C GLU A 92 -5.29 -3.05 0.02
N VAL A 93 -5.42 -3.31 1.32
CA VAL A 93 -5.34 -2.27 2.36
C VAL A 93 -4.16 -2.57 3.25
N LYS A 94 -3.34 -1.57 3.52
CA LYS A 94 -2.11 -1.71 4.31
C LYS A 94 -2.18 -0.84 5.56
N PHE A 95 -1.69 -1.38 6.67
CA PHE A 95 -1.47 -0.69 7.92
C PHE A 95 -0.01 -0.86 8.34
N VAL A 96 0.67 0.22 8.66
CA VAL A 96 2.02 0.21 9.23
C VAL A 96 1.90 0.40 10.73
N ILE A 97 2.31 -0.62 11.50
CA ILE A 97 2.07 -0.76 12.93
C ILE A 97 3.36 -0.46 13.70
N GLN A 98 3.33 0.54 14.57
CA GLN A 98 4.45 0.91 15.41
C GLN A 98 4.34 0.30 16.81
N ASP A 99 3.13 0.22 17.35
CA ASP A 99 2.86 -0.21 18.71
C ASP A 99 1.49 -0.90 18.88
N ARG A 100 1.12 -1.20 20.11
CA ARG A 100 -0.16 -1.85 20.40
C ARG A 100 -1.37 -0.96 20.08
N ALA A 101 -1.26 0.35 20.26
CA ALA A 101 -2.36 1.27 19.98
C ALA A 101 -2.64 1.33 18.47
N ASP A 102 -1.60 1.33 17.62
CA ASP A 102 -1.75 1.25 16.17
C ASP A 102 -2.41 -0.08 15.75
N TYR A 103 -2.02 -1.19 16.39
CA TYR A 103 -2.63 -2.50 16.11
C TYR A 103 -4.13 -2.52 16.45
N GLU A 104 -4.51 -1.99 17.60
CA GLU A 104 -5.92 -1.91 18.02
C GLU A 104 -6.73 -1.00 17.10
N PHE A 105 -6.18 0.14 16.73
CA PHE A 105 -6.77 1.04 15.73
C PHE A 105 -6.99 0.31 14.40
N ALA A 106 -5.98 -0.37 13.86
CA ALA A 106 -6.08 -1.11 12.60
C ALA A 106 -7.15 -2.21 12.69
N ARG A 107 -7.18 -2.99 13.78
CA ARG A 107 -8.19 -4.02 14.04
C ARG A 107 -9.61 -3.43 14.03
N ASP A 108 -9.81 -2.29 14.68
CA ASP A 108 -11.12 -1.64 14.75
C ASP A 108 -11.56 -1.10 13.39
N VAL A 109 -10.64 -0.55 12.59
CA VAL A 109 -10.90 -0.14 11.20
C VAL A 109 -11.27 -1.35 10.33
N ILE A 110 -10.52 -2.45 10.44
CA ILE A 110 -10.78 -3.70 9.69
C ILE A 110 -12.19 -4.21 9.97
N ALA A 111 -12.57 -4.26 11.23
CA ALA A 111 -13.91 -4.71 11.64
C ALA A 111 -15.01 -3.74 11.18
N ARG A 112 -14.81 -2.45 11.40
CA ARG A 112 -15.78 -1.38 11.05
C ARG A 112 -16.13 -1.36 9.57
N TYR A 113 -15.12 -1.55 8.70
CA TYR A 113 -15.30 -1.48 7.24
C TYR A 113 -15.44 -2.85 6.58
N GLY A 114 -15.34 -3.95 7.33
CA GLY A 114 -15.45 -5.31 6.79
C GLY A 114 -14.39 -5.63 5.72
N LEU A 115 -13.17 -5.15 5.91
CA LEU A 115 -12.12 -5.16 4.88
C LEU A 115 -11.80 -6.54 4.30
N PRO A 116 -11.75 -7.65 5.09
CA PRO A 116 -11.46 -8.99 4.53
C PRO A 116 -12.48 -9.49 3.49
N GLY A 117 -13.70 -8.91 3.48
CA GLY A 117 -14.73 -9.23 2.48
C GLY A 117 -14.76 -8.26 1.29
N ARG A 118 -13.90 -7.23 1.28
CA ARG A 118 -13.93 -6.14 0.29
C ARG A 118 -12.64 -5.97 -0.48
N ALA A 119 -11.52 -6.36 0.09
CA ALA A 119 -10.20 -6.27 -0.51
C ALA A 119 -9.60 -7.67 -0.72
N ALA A 120 -8.68 -7.80 -1.67
CA ALA A 120 -7.93 -9.05 -1.90
C ALA A 120 -7.10 -9.45 -0.69
N ALA A 121 -6.54 -8.47 0.01
CA ALA A 121 -5.80 -8.67 1.24
C ALA A 121 -5.83 -7.43 2.14
N VAL A 122 -5.71 -7.68 3.44
CA VAL A 122 -5.37 -6.65 4.42
C VAL A 122 -3.97 -6.97 4.94
N LEU A 123 -3.07 -6.00 4.85
CA LEU A 123 -1.65 -6.13 5.16
C LEU A 123 -1.34 -5.41 6.46
N MET A 124 -0.62 -6.06 7.37
CA MET A 124 -0.06 -5.43 8.56
C MET A 124 1.47 -5.51 8.50
N SER A 125 2.13 -4.35 8.49
CA SER A 125 3.59 -4.23 8.44
C SER A 125 4.12 -3.64 9.74
N PRO A 126 5.02 -4.30 10.48
CA PRO A 126 5.66 -3.67 11.63
C PRO A 126 6.64 -2.58 11.18
N VAL A 127 6.70 -1.47 11.92
CA VAL A 127 7.74 -0.45 11.71
C VAL A 127 9.10 -1.09 11.99
N HIS A 128 9.96 -1.12 10.97
CA HIS A 128 11.28 -1.75 11.06
C HIS A 128 12.12 -1.15 12.19
N GLY A 129 12.68 -2.00 13.04
CA GLY A 129 13.52 -1.60 14.17
C GLY A 129 12.75 -1.04 15.38
N VAL A 130 11.41 -0.95 15.32
CA VAL A 130 10.56 -0.44 16.41
C VAL A 130 9.66 -1.54 16.95
N LEU A 131 8.86 -2.18 16.10
CA LEU A 131 8.01 -3.31 16.51
C LEU A 131 8.61 -4.62 16.00
N ASP A 132 8.80 -5.56 16.92
CA ASP A 132 9.26 -6.91 16.57
C ASP A 132 8.17 -7.62 15.72
N PRO A 133 8.50 -8.12 14.51
CA PRO A 133 7.58 -8.89 13.68
C PRO A 133 6.95 -10.09 14.38
N LYS A 134 7.68 -10.75 15.29
CA LYS A 134 7.16 -11.85 16.10
C LYS A 134 6.01 -11.36 17.00
N THR A 135 6.20 -10.23 17.66
CA THR A 135 5.18 -9.65 18.53
C THR A 135 3.90 -9.32 17.75
N LEU A 136 4.03 -8.69 16.57
CA LEU A 136 2.87 -8.42 15.71
C LEU A 136 2.19 -9.72 15.26
N SER A 137 2.96 -10.74 14.90
CA SER A 137 2.42 -12.06 14.52
C SER A 137 1.62 -12.70 15.65
N GLU A 138 2.13 -12.63 16.89
CA GLU A 138 1.45 -13.16 18.07
C GLU A 138 0.10 -12.45 18.32
N TRP A 139 0.02 -11.13 18.14
CA TRP A 139 -1.23 -10.39 18.25
C TRP A 139 -2.24 -10.80 17.16
N ILE A 140 -1.80 -10.89 15.89
CA ILE A 140 -2.63 -11.31 14.76
C ILE A 140 -3.22 -12.72 15.03
N LEU A 141 -2.39 -13.66 15.47
CA LEU A 141 -2.81 -15.04 15.74
C LEU A 141 -3.76 -15.13 16.93
N ALA A 142 -3.48 -14.40 18.00
CA ALA A 142 -4.33 -14.37 19.21
C ALA A 142 -5.75 -13.87 18.90
N ASP A 143 -5.84 -12.80 18.09
CA ASP A 143 -7.13 -12.21 17.70
C ASP A 143 -7.75 -12.91 16.46
N ARG A 144 -7.06 -13.89 15.87
CA ARG A 144 -7.50 -14.63 14.67
C ARG A 144 -7.90 -13.69 13.51
N LEU A 145 -7.14 -12.61 13.34
CA LEU A 145 -7.43 -11.64 12.29
C LEU A 145 -7.15 -12.21 10.90
N ALA A 146 -8.09 -11.99 9.97
CA ALA A 146 -7.94 -12.36 8.57
C ALA A 146 -7.07 -11.33 7.83
N VAL A 147 -5.79 -11.25 8.20
CA VAL A 147 -4.80 -10.32 7.64
C VAL A 147 -3.52 -11.07 7.27
N ARG A 148 -2.68 -10.44 6.46
CA ARG A 148 -1.37 -10.93 6.06
C ARG A 148 -0.29 -10.08 6.73
N LEU A 149 0.62 -10.70 7.47
CA LEU A 149 1.84 -10.03 7.91
C LEU A 149 2.72 -9.74 6.69
N GLN A 150 3.17 -8.50 6.53
CA GLN A 150 4.06 -8.08 5.47
C GLN A 150 5.28 -7.38 6.06
N LEU A 151 6.49 -7.87 5.77
CA LEU A 151 7.71 -7.20 6.14
C LEU A 151 8.13 -6.22 5.05
N GLN A 152 8.81 -5.13 5.44
CA GLN A 152 9.48 -4.23 4.51
C GLN A 152 10.79 -4.88 4.04
N LEU A 153 10.69 -5.86 3.11
CA LEU A 153 11.80 -6.73 2.72
C LEU A 153 13.03 -5.96 2.23
N HIS A 154 12.85 -4.83 1.57
CA HIS A 154 13.95 -3.98 1.12
C HIS A 154 14.87 -3.56 2.28
N LYS A 155 14.35 -3.38 3.50
CA LYS A 155 15.13 -3.02 4.69
C LYS A 155 15.96 -4.18 5.27
N TYR A 156 15.64 -5.42 4.85
CA TYR A 156 16.39 -6.62 5.22
C TYR A 156 17.41 -7.00 4.14
N ILE A 157 17.09 -6.72 2.86
CA ILE A 157 17.96 -7.03 1.72
C ILE A 157 19.06 -5.98 1.58
N TRP A 158 18.69 -4.71 1.74
CA TRP A 158 19.62 -3.57 1.70
C TRP A 158 19.69 -2.88 3.06
N SER A 159 20.47 -1.80 3.15
CA SER A 159 20.44 -0.97 4.37
C SER A 159 19.08 -0.32 4.56
N PRO A 160 18.55 -0.24 5.81
CA PRO A 160 17.27 0.42 6.09
C PRO A 160 17.18 1.88 5.62
N THR A 161 18.33 2.52 5.35
CA THR A 161 18.43 3.91 4.89
C THR A 161 18.61 4.04 3.38
N THR A 162 18.79 2.92 2.66
CA THR A 162 18.93 2.92 1.20
C THR A 162 17.63 3.36 0.54
N ARG A 163 17.71 4.26 -0.44
CA ARG A 163 16.55 4.75 -1.19
C ARG A 163 16.61 4.23 -2.63
N GLY A 164 15.43 4.01 -3.23
CA GLY A 164 15.32 3.58 -4.63
C GLY A 164 15.67 2.11 -4.87
N VAL A 165 15.44 1.28 -3.86
CA VAL A 165 15.65 -0.18 -3.91
C VAL A 165 14.38 -0.91 -3.53
#